data_34d4cfbf381816c6bc04987db25b7837
#
_entry.id   34d4cfbf381816c6bc04987db25b7837
#
_cell.length_a   1.000
_cell.length_b   1.000
_cell.length_c   1.000
_cell.angle_alpha   90.00
_cell.angle_beta   90.00
_cell.angle_gamma   90.00
#
_symmetry.space_group_name_H-M   'P 1'
#
loop_
_entity.id
_entity.type
_entity.pdbx_description
1 polymer ?
#
loop_
_entity_poly.entity_id
_entity_poly.type
_entity_poly.pdbx_seq_one_letter_code
_entity_poly.pdbx_strand_id
1 'polypeptide(L)'
;MDVSREEQFLLFVTKKEDREGMMMNLAFCIPFAGLLLCIAVLPLVKAEWWEAHQPHAIVFWSLLFVLPFAFVYGPGQAFEKVLECIVDDYLTFIILLFGLFCVSGNITLEGDLAGSPRINVGLLLIGTMLSSWIGTTGASMLMVRPIIKMNAWRKRRSHIMVFFIFLISNIGGCLTPIGDPPLLMGFMRGVPFFWSLHLFPVLLFNVVILLTIFYFLDRRAYRKDIAEGLKPDISKPGTEVHILGLHNLIFLAMIVAAVILSGTLPGMAAFQDAEGAVRGIHLFGEVTLTYPALIEVVIILVAAFLSFKTTSVEIRRKNHFTWGAIQEVAVLFVGIFITMQPALMILKANGASLGLNKPFEMFWATGCLSSFLDNTPTYLVFLTTAGALGFTEGMPTILGTVPVAMLEAISCGAVFMGANTYIGNAPNFMVKSISDENGIRMPSFFGYLLWSVTFLIPVFLLDMLVFFL
;
A
#
# COMPACT_ATOMS: atom_id res chain seq x y z
N MET A 1 28.25 -28.29 -21.41
CA MET A 1 27.55 -27.99 -20.16
C MET A 1 26.10 -28.35 -20.42
N ASP A 2 25.65 -29.49 -19.91
CA ASP A 2 24.23 -29.86 -20.01
C ASP A 2 23.43 -28.96 -19.09
N VAL A 3 22.56 -28.17 -19.66
CA VAL A 3 21.55 -27.37 -18.93
C VAL A 3 20.63 -28.38 -18.26
N SER A 4 20.44 -28.24 -16.94
CA SER A 4 19.61 -29.15 -16.18
C SER A 4 18.18 -29.18 -16.76
N ARG A 5 17.45 -30.28 -16.57
CA ARG A 5 16.04 -30.38 -17.02
C ARG A 5 15.17 -29.28 -16.45
N GLU A 6 15.48 -28.82 -15.24
CA GLU A 6 14.83 -27.68 -14.59
C GLU A 6 15.08 -26.35 -15.29
N GLU A 7 16.33 -26.07 -15.67
CA GLU A 7 16.63 -24.86 -16.46
C GLU A 7 15.95 -24.90 -17.84
N GLN A 8 15.82 -26.09 -18.43
CA GLN A 8 15.07 -26.26 -19.67
C GLN A 8 13.57 -26.08 -19.48
N PHE A 9 13.00 -26.54 -18.36
CA PHE A 9 11.58 -26.38 -18.04
C PHE A 9 11.26 -24.92 -17.67
N LEU A 10 12.05 -24.27 -16.81
CA LEU A 10 11.94 -22.84 -16.50
C LEU A 10 12.11 -21.97 -17.75
N LEU A 11 13.07 -22.29 -18.62
CA LEU A 11 13.24 -21.64 -19.93
C LEU A 11 12.07 -21.89 -20.87
N PHE A 12 11.40 -23.03 -20.78
CA PHE A 12 10.22 -23.34 -21.60
C PHE A 12 8.99 -22.58 -21.10
N VAL A 13 8.76 -22.52 -19.78
CA VAL A 13 7.63 -21.79 -19.15
C VAL A 13 7.80 -20.29 -19.39
N THR A 14 8.98 -19.72 -19.09
CA THR A 14 9.27 -18.31 -19.36
C THR A 14 9.16 -17.96 -20.84
N LYS A 15 9.65 -18.80 -21.74
CA LYS A 15 9.48 -18.60 -23.19
C LYS A 15 8.02 -18.68 -23.65
N LYS A 16 7.17 -19.46 -22.98
CA LYS A 16 5.75 -19.55 -23.30
C LYS A 16 5.03 -18.28 -22.86
N GLU A 17 5.23 -17.83 -21.63
CA GLU A 17 4.67 -16.56 -21.12
C GLU A 17 5.17 -15.35 -21.91
N ASP A 18 6.46 -15.29 -22.25
CA ASP A 18 7.04 -14.22 -23.07
C ASP A 18 6.42 -14.19 -24.48
N ARG A 19 6.15 -15.35 -25.09
CA ARG A 19 5.46 -15.44 -26.39
C ARG A 19 4.01 -15.00 -26.31
N GLU A 20 3.30 -15.38 -25.26
CA GLU A 20 1.91 -14.97 -25.05
C GLU A 20 1.83 -13.44 -24.82
N GLY A 21 2.73 -12.86 -24.02
CA GLY A 21 2.84 -11.42 -23.85
C GLY A 21 3.22 -10.65 -25.11
N MET A 22 4.14 -11.18 -25.93
CA MET A 22 4.52 -10.59 -27.23
C MET A 22 3.39 -10.60 -28.26
N MET A 23 2.46 -11.56 -28.16
CA MET A 23 1.31 -11.69 -29.06
C MET A 23 0.05 -11.04 -28.52
N MET A 24 0.05 -10.60 -27.26
CA MET A 24 -1.13 -10.01 -26.62
C MET A 24 -1.40 -8.62 -27.18
N ASN A 25 -2.66 -8.40 -27.60
CA ASN A 25 -3.09 -7.10 -28.08
C ASN A 25 -3.27 -6.11 -26.91
N LEU A 26 -2.76 -4.89 -27.03
CA LEU A 26 -2.95 -3.80 -26.08
C LEU A 26 -4.42 -3.55 -25.72
N ALA A 27 -5.37 -3.95 -26.58
CA ALA A 27 -6.80 -3.85 -26.26
C ALA A 27 -7.20 -4.62 -25.00
N PHE A 28 -6.47 -5.68 -24.61
CA PHE A 28 -6.71 -6.39 -23.35
C PHE A 28 -6.39 -5.56 -22.10
N CYS A 29 -5.64 -4.45 -22.22
CA CYS A 29 -5.38 -3.51 -21.13
C CYS A 29 -6.54 -2.50 -20.92
N ILE A 30 -7.50 -2.40 -21.87
CA ILE A 30 -8.64 -1.47 -21.75
C ILE A 30 -9.45 -1.70 -20.46
N PRO A 31 -9.78 -2.95 -20.06
CA PRO A 31 -10.50 -3.19 -18.81
C PRO A 31 -9.76 -2.68 -17.58
N PHE A 32 -8.44 -2.85 -17.52
CA PHE A 32 -7.62 -2.34 -16.43
C PHE A 32 -7.62 -0.81 -16.39
N ALA A 33 -7.33 -0.16 -17.52
CA ALA A 33 -7.36 1.30 -17.62
C ALA A 33 -8.75 1.88 -17.29
N GLY A 34 -9.81 1.22 -17.77
CA GLY A 34 -11.20 1.61 -17.51
C GLY A 34 -11.58 1.48 -16.03
N LEU A 35 -11.19 0.39 -15.37
CA LEU A 35 -11.40 0.21 -13.93
C LEU A 35 -10.65 1.26 -13.12
N LEU A 36 -9.37 1.51 -13.43
CA LEU A 36 -8.58 2.53 -12.74
C LEU A 36 -9.16 3.93 -12.91
N LEU A 37 -9.65 4.28 -14.11
CA LEU A 37 -10.36 5.54 -14.34
C LEU A 37 -11.66 5.63 -13.53
N CYS A 38 -12.44 4.54 -13.42
CA CYS A 38 -13.62 4.52 -12.57
C CYS A 38 -13.26 4.78 -11.10
N ILE A 39 -12.22 4.12 -10.57
CA ILE A 39 -11.74 4.29 -9.19
C ILE A 39 -11.25 5.72 -8.94
N ALA A 40 -10.56 6.32 -9.91
CA ALA A 40 -10.01 7.66 -9.77
C ALA A 40 -11.09 8.77 -9.89
N VAL A 41 -12.08 8.61 -10.76
CA VAL A 41 -13.00 9.69 -11.13
C VAL A 41 -14.36 9.59 -10.42
N LEU A 42 -14.94 8.38 -10.32
CA LEU A 42 -16.32 8.24 -9.83
C LEU A 42 -16.49 8.64 -8.35
N PRO A 43 -15.58 8.35 -7.42
CA PRO A 43 -15.69 8.84 -6.05
C PRO A 43 -15.67 10.37 -5.95
N LEU A 44 -15.04 11.06 -6.90
CA LEU A 44 -14.97 12.53 -6.92
C LEU A 44 -16.23 13.18 -7.53
N VAL A 45 -16.84 12.52 -8.51
CA VAL A 45 -17.96 13.10 -9.31
C VAL A 45 -19.32 12.60 -8.85
N LYS A 46 -19.42 11.33 -8.44
CA LYS A 46 -20.67 10.65 -8.03
C LYS A 46 -20.40 9.66 -6.90
N ALA A 47 -19.94 10.13 -5.74
CA ALA A 47 -19.56 9.30 -4.60
C ALA A 47 -20.64 8.30 -4.19
N GLU A 48 -21.88 8.76 -3.94
CA GLU A 48 -23.00 7.90 -3.53
C GLU A 48 -23.31 6.80 -4.55
N TRP A 49 -23.24 7.14 -5.85
CA TRP A 49 -23.45 6.16 -6.91
C TRP A 49 -22.31 5.13 -6.93
N TRP A 50 -21.08 5.58 -6.77
CA TRP A 50 -19.92 4.71 -6.73
C TRP A 50 -19.99 3.73 -5.58
N GLU A 51 -20.23 4.19 -4.35
CA GLU A 51 -20.38 3.35 -3.17
C GLU A 51 -21.44 2.25 -3.36
N ALA A 52 -22.58 2.59 -4.00
CA ALA A 52 -23.65 1.63 -4.26
C ALA A 52 -23.36 0.64 -5.40
N HIS A 53 -22.55 1.03 -6.41
CA HIS A 53 -22.38 0.26 -7.65
C HIS A 53 -20.96 -0.24 -7.90
N GLN A 54 -20.02 0.07 -7.02
CA GLN A 54 -18.62 -0.36 -7.12
C GLN A 54 -18.45 -1.87 -7.41
N PRO A 55 -19.14 -2.81 -6.72
CA PRO A 55 -19.00 -4.24 -7.03
C PRO A 55 -19.47 -4.58 -8.45
N HIS A 56 -20.49 -3.91 -8.95
CA HIS A 56 -21.00 -4.13 -10.32
C HIS A 56 -20.01 -3.65 -11.37
N ALA A 57 -19.38 -2.49 -11.14
CA ALA A 57 -18.34 -1.98 -12.03
C ALA A 57 -17.13 -2.92 -12.07
N ILE A 58 -16.73 -3.46 -10.92
CA ILE A 58 -15.60 -4.41 -10.82
C ILE A 58 -15.92 -5.69 -11.59
N VAL A 59 -17.10 -6.28 -11.39
CA VAL A 59 -17.54 -7.47 -12.13
C VAL A 59 -17.57 -7.18 -13.63
N PHE A 60 -18.11 -6.03 -14.03
CA PHE A 60 -18.19 -5.64 -15.44
C PHE A 60 -16.80 -5.58 -16.10
N TRP A 61 -15.83 -4.87 -15.50
CA TRP A 61 -14.49 -4.75 -16.05
C TRP A 61 -13.72 -6.07 -16.01
N SER A 62 -13.90 -6.88 -14.96
CA SER A 62 -13.31 -8.21 -14.88
C SER A 62 -13.83 -9.15 -15.97
N LEU A 63 -15.14 -9.17 -16.21
CA LEU A 63 -15.74 -9.96 -17.28
C LEU A 63 -15.33 -9.45 -18.67
N LEU A 64 -15.19 -8.14 -18.84
CA LEU A 64 -14.71 -7.54 -20.09
C LEU A 64 -13.26 -7.95 -20.42
N PHE A 65 -12.47 -8.36 -19.44
CA PHE A 65 -11.17 -9.00 -19.67
C PHE A 65 -11.32 -10.51 -19.87
N VAL A 66 -11.94 -11.21 -18.90
CA VAL A 66 -11.94 -12.67 -18.82
C VAL A 66 -12.64 -13.32 -20.02
N LEU A 67 -13.76 -12.78 -20.48
CA LEU A 67 -14.53 -13.37 -21.58
C LEU A 67 -13.78 -13.29 -22.94
N PRO A 68 -13.25 -12.14 -23.37
CA PRO A 68 -12.43 -12.10 -24.58
C PRO A 68 -11.16 -12.95 -24.45
N PHE A 69 -10.53 -12.98 -23.27
CA PHE A 69 -9.35 -13.81 -23.03
C PHE A 69 -9.70 -15.31 -23.18
N ALA A 70 -10.81 -15.76 -22.60
CA ALA A 70 -11.30 -17.12 -22.72
C ALA A 70 -11.65 -17.50 -24.17
N PHE A 71 -12.15 -16.54 -24.95
CA PHE A 71 -12.47 -16.76 -26.37
C PHE A 71 -11.20 -16.93 -27.23
N VAL A 72 -10.15 -16.17 -26.96
CA VAL A 72 -8.91 -16.17 -27.75
C VAL A 72 -7.97 -17.30 -27.31
N TYR A 73 -7.79 -17.52 -26.02
CA TYR A 73 -6.79 -18.45 -25.47
C TYR A 73 -7.40 -19.76 -24.93
N GLY A 74 -8.74 -19.83 -24.85
CA GLY A 74 -9.48 -20.97 -24.34
C GLY A 74 -9.94 -20.81 -22.88
N PRO A 75 -11.11 -21.41 -22.52
CA PRO A 75 -11.70 -21.26 -21.19
C PRO A 75 -10.85 -21.88 -20.07
N GLY A 76 -10.08 -22.94 -20.35
CA GLY A 76 -9.18 -23.56 -19.37
C GLY A 76 -8.05 -22.62 -18.97
N GLN A 77 -7.40 -21.97 -19.93
CA GLN A 77 -6.33 -21.00 -19.64
C GLN A 77 -6.86 -19.74 -18.94
N ALA A 78 -8.06 -19.28 -19.32
CA ALA A 78 -8.69 -18.15 -18.64
C ALA A 78 -9.00 -18.47 -17.17
N PHE A 79 -9.51 -19.66 -16.89
CA PHE A 79 -9.76 -20.12 -15.51
C PHE A 79 -8.46 -20.27 -14.71
N GLU A 80 -7.45 -20.88 -15.31
CA GLU A 80 -6.12 -21.02 -14.70
C GLU A 80 -5.52 -19.65 -14.33
N LYS A 81 -5.55 -18.68 -15.27
CA LYS A 81 -5.00 -17.35 -15.04
C LYS A 81 -5.76 -16.56 -13.96
N VAL A 82 -7.08 -16.68 -13.91
CA VAL A 82 -7.88 -16.07 -12.83
C VAL A 82 -7.61 -16.77 -11.49
N LEU A 83 -7.49 -18.10 -11.49
CA LEU A 83 -7.20 -18.85 -10.26
C LEU A 83 -5.80 -18.54 -9.74
N GLU A 84 -4.79 -18.48 -10.59
CA GLU A 84 -3.43 -18.04 -10.27
C GLU A 84 -3.44 -16.65 -9.61
N CYS A 85 -4.09 -15.69 -10.23
CA CYS A 85 -4.23 -14.34 -9.70
C CYS A 85 -4.92 -14.32 -8.30
N ILE A 86 -5.94 -15.14 -8.10
CA ILE A 86 -6.63 -15.21 -6.80
C ILE A 86 -5.76 -15.88 -5.74
N VAL A 87 -5.03 -16.92 -6.08
CA VAL A 87 -4.24 -17.71 -5.11
C VAL A 87 -2.90 -17.03 -4.80
N ASP A 88 -2.18 -16.61 -5.84
CA ASP A 88 -0.81 -16.11 -5.70
C ASP A 88 -0.75 -14.62 -5.37
N ASP A 89 -1.70 -13.81 -5.89
CA ASP A 89 -1.68 -12.36 -5.70
C ASP A 89 -2.69 -11.91 -4.63
N TYR A 90 -3.96 -12.32 -4.75
CA TYR A 90 -5.04 -11.73 -3.98
C TYR A 90 -5.19 -12.32 -2.57
N LEU A 91 -5.11 -13.65 -2.41
CA LEU A 91 -5.45 -14.33 -1.15
C LEU A 91 -4.56 -13.87 0.01
N THR A 92 -3.26 -14.01 -0.14
CA THR A 92 -2.29 -13.63 0.92
C THR A 92 -2.32 -12.14 1.18
N PHE A 93 -2.45 -11.33 0.12
CA PHE A 93 -2.58 -9.88 0.21
C PHE A 93 -3.80 -9.46 1.05
N ILE A 94 -4.98 -9.95 0.70
CA ILE A 94 -6.21 -9.50 1.39
C ILE A 94 -6.29 -10.02 2.83
N ILE A 95 -5.80 -11.24 3.09
CA ILE A 95 -5.75 -11.80 4.44
C ILE A 95 -4.79 -11.01 5.31
N LEU A 96 -3.64 -10.58 4.79
CA LEU A 96 -2.73 -9.72 5.53
C LEU A 96 -3.38 -8.36 5.87
N LEU A 97 -3.96 -7.70 4.89
CA LEU A 97 -4.66 -6.43 5.13
C LEU A 97 -5.81 -6.59 6.13
N PHE A 98 -6.57 -7.67 6.03
CA PHE A 98 -7.62 -8.02 6.99
C PHE A 98 -7.06 -8.20 8.40
N GLY A 99 -5.98 -8.96 8.56
CA GLY A 99 -5.33 -9.19 9.85
C GLY A 99 -4.82 -7.88 10.48
N LEU A 100 -4.10 -7.07 9.71
CA LEU A 100 -3.60 -5.76 10.15
C LEU A 100 -4.76 -4.82 10.53
N PHE A 101 -5.82 -4.79 9.72
CA PHE A 101 -7.02 -4.00 9.99
C PHE A 101 -7.72 -4.42 11.28
N CYS A 102 -7.89 -5.73 11.52
CA CYS A 102 -8.48 -6.26 12.73
C CYS A 102 -7.67 -5.91 13.97
N VAL A 103 -6.35 -6.11 13.92
CA VAL A 103 -5.46 -5.90 15.06
C VAL A 103 -5.30 -4.41 15.37
N SER A 104 -5.08 -3.57 14.34
CA SER A 104 -4.95 -2.12 14.52
C SER A 104 -6.25 -1.47 14.99
N GLY A 105 -7.41 -1.95 14.53
CA GLY A 105 -8.72 -1.50 14.97
C GLY A 105 -9.04 -1.79 16.45
N ASN A 106 -8.29 -2.69 17.07
CA ASN A 106 -8.37 -3.06 18.48
C ASN A 106 -7.36 -2.30 19.37
N ILE A 107 -6.66 -1.31 18.84
CA ILE A 107 -5.76 -0.42 19.58
C ILE A 107 -6.33 1.00 19.49
N THR A 108 -6.36 1.74 20.59
CA THR A 108 -6.77 3.16 20.58
C THR A 108 -5.91 3.98 21.54
N LEU A 109 -5.66 5.23 21.14
CA LEU A 109 -4.93 6.21 21.94
C LEU A 109 -5.91 7.15 22.63
N GLU A 110 -5.88 7.22 23.95
CA GLU A 110 -6.66 8.15 24.75
C GLU A 110 -5.74 9.12 25.50
N GLY A 111 -6.13 10.39 25.56
CA GLY A 111 -5.45 11.42 26.33
C GLY A 111 -6.06 12.79 26.09
N ASP A 112 -5.91 13.67 27.07
CA ASP A 112 -6.42 15.05 27.01
C ASP A 112 -5.27 16.07 26.82
N LEU A 113 -4.26 15.71 26.03
CA LEU A 113 -3.21 16.66 25.65
C LEU A 113 -3.77 17.75 24.74
N ALA A 114 -3.50 19.00 25.07
CA ALA A 114 -3.83 20.11 24.18
C ALA A 114 -2.81 20.18 23.03
N GLY A 115 -3.28 20.15 21.79
CA GLY A 115 -2.44 20.24 20.60
C GLY A 115 -1.65 21.54 20.56
N SER A 116 -0.34 21.43 20.53
CA SER A 116 0.60 22.54 20.33
C SER A 116 1.58 22.16 19.20
N PRO A 117 2.31 23.09 18.61
CA PRO A 117 3.21 22.78 17.48
C PRO A 117 4.22 21.68 17.79
N ARG A 118 4.76 21.62 19.00
CA ARG A 118 5.71 20.58 19.41
C ARG A 118 5.03 19.23 19.60
N ILE A 119 3.83 19.22 20.23
CA ILE A 119 3.03 18.00 20.42
C ILE A 119 2.59 17.45 19.06
N ASN A 120 2.11 18.30 18.16
CA ASN A 120 1.69 17.87 16.82
C ASN A 120 2.86 17.27 16.00
N VAL A 121 4.07 17.88 16.06
CA VAL A 121 5.28 17.29 15.46
C VAL A 121 5.58 15.92 16.05
N GLY A 122 5.54 15.79 17.38
CA GLY A 122 5.77 14.50 18.05
C GLY A 122 4.75 13.43 17.65
N LEU A 123 3.46 13.80 17.58
CA LEU A 123 2.39 12.88 17.16
C LEU A 123 2.51 12.46 15.69
N LEU A 124 2.82 13.40 14.81
CA LEU A 124 3.08 13.08 13.41
C LEU A 124 4.30 12.17 13.25
N LEU A 125 5.39 12.42 13.98
CA LEU A 125 6.58 11.57 13.95
C LEU A 125 6.27 10.16 14.46
N ILE A 126 5.57 10.03 15.60
CA ILE A 126 5.17 8.72 16.14
C ILE A 126 4.28 7.98 15.14
N GLY A 127 3.26 8.66 14.59
CA GLY A 127 2.38 8.06 13.59
C GLY A 127 3.13 7.61 12.33
N THR A 128 4.09 8.41 11.86
CA THR A 128 4.96 8.05 10.71
C THR A 128 5.76 6.79 10.99
N MET A 129 6.35 6.67 12.18
CA MET A 129 7.10 5.46 12.56
C MET A 129 6.18 4.24 12.70
N LEU A 130 4.97 4.42 13.23
CA LEU A 130 3.99 3.34 13.36
C LEU A 130 3.51 2.84 12.00
N SER A 131 3.40 3.71 10.99
CA SER A 131 2.89 3.36 9.65
C SER A 131 3.65 2.20 9.02
N SER A 132 4.97 2.14 9.21
CA SER A 132 5.77 1.01 8.69
C SER A 132 5.50 -0.33 9.39
N TRP A 133 4.88 -0.35 10.57
CA TRP A 133 4.71 -1.57 11.37
C TRP A 133 3.26 -2.04 11.48
N ILE A 134 2.29 -1.12 11.44
CA ILE A 134 0.86 -1.45 11.54
C ILE A 134 0.10 -1.10 10.26
N GLY A 135 0.83 -0.75 9.21
CA GLY A 135 0.28 -0.29 7.94
C GLY A 135 -0.16 1.17 7.97
N THR A 136 -0.09 1.84 6.81
CA THR A 136 -0.52 3.24 6.64
C THR A 136 -1.98 3.44 7.02
N THR A 137 -2.87 2.53 6.64
CA THR A 137 -4.30 2.55 7.02
C THR A 137 -4.49 2.37 8.52
N GLY A 138 -3.80 1.40 9.14
CA GLY A 138 -3.88 1.13 10.56
C GLY A 138 -3.38 2.30 11.40
N ALA A 139 -2.22 2.86 11.07
CA ALA A 139 -1.67 4.04 11.73
C ALA A 139 -2.56 5.27 11.56
N SER A 140 -3.15 5.45 10.37
CA SER A 140 -4.08 6.54 10.11
C SER A 140 -5.34 6.43 10.97
N MET A 141 -5.95 5.25 11.06
CA MET A 141 -7.11 5.02 11.93
C MET A 141 -6.81 5.26 13.40
N LEU A 142 -5.64 4.79 13.87
CA LEU A 142 -5.22 4.94 15.24
C LEU A 142 -4.99 6.41 15.64
N MET A 143 -4.38 7.20 14.75
CA MET A 143 -3.86 8.53 15.07
C MET A 143 -4.80 9.69 14.71
N VAL A 144 -5.68 9.52 13.70
CA VAL A 144 -6.48 10.63 13.16
C VAL A 144 -7.41 11.25 14.21
N ARG A 145 -8.17 10.43 14.95
CA ARG A 145 -9.13 10.93 15.94
C ARG A 145 -8.45 11.55 17.18
N PRO A 146 -7.42 10.96 17.79
CA PRO A 146 -6.66 11.61 18.84
C PRO A 146 -6.10 12.98 18.43
N ILE A 147 -5.51 13.08 17.24
CA ILE A 147 -4.96 14.36 16.75
C ILE A 147 -6.06 15.39 16.54
N ILE A 148 -7.21 15.00 15.97
CA ILE A 148 -8.39 15.89 15.84
C ILE A 148 -8.87 16.38 17.21
N LYS A 149 -9.03 15.46 18.18
CA LYS A 149 -9.50 15.78 19.55
C LYS A 149 -8.54 16.73 20.25
N MET A 150 -7.24 16.44 20.23
CA MET A 150 -6.21 17.28 20.87
C MET A 150 -6.15 18.70 20.30
N ASN A 151 -6.53 18.88 19.03
CA ASN A 151 -6.56 20.17 18.35
C ASN A 151 -7.98 20.76 18.24
N ALA A 152 -9.01 20.23 18.92
CA ALA A 152 -10.40 20.67 18.79
C ALA A 152 -10.61 22.15 19.20
N TRP A 153 -9.81 22.67 20.12
CA TRP A 153 -9.83 24.07 20.58
C TRP A 153 -9.32 25.06 19.52
N ARG A 154 -8.61 24.59 18.48
CA ARG A 154 -7.99 25.41 17.44
C ARG A 154 -8.95 25.65 16.27
N LYS A 155 -8.90 26.85 15.69
CA LYS A 155 -9.66 27.20 14.50
C LYS A 155 -8.94 26.73 13.22
N ARG A 156 -7.60 26.84 13.20
CA ARG A 156 -6.76 26.52 12.05
C ARG A 156 -6.16 25.13 12.18
N ARG A 157 -6.81 24.13 11.56
CA ARG A 157 -6.46 22.70 11.74
C ARG A 157 -6.19 21.94 10.43
N SER A 158 -6.64 22.46 9.28
CA SER A 158 -6.57 21.75 8.00
C SER A 158 -5.15 21.33 7.61
N HIS A 159 -4.16 22.21 7.86
CA HIS A 159 -2.74 21.89 7.58
C HIS A 159 -2.21 20.70 8.41
N ILE A 160 -2.73 20.49 9.62
CA ILE A 160 -2.34 19.35 10.46
C ILE A 160 -2.75 18.05 9.74
N MET A 161 -3.98 18.01 9.20
CA MET A 161 -4.51 16.83 8.53
C MET A 161 -3.87 16.62 7.14
N VAL A 162 -3.49 17.69 6.45
CA VAL A 162 -2.75 17.59 5.19
C VAL A 162 -1.38 16.93 5.42
N PHE A 163 -0.60 17.40 6.40
CA PHE A 163 0.69 16.80 6.74
C PHE A 163 0.56 15.41 7.37
N PHE A 164 -0.57 15.14 8.04
CA PHE A 164 -0.92 13.78 8.48
C PHE A 164 -0.99 12.82 7.28
N ILE A 165 -1.71 13.22 6.21
CA ILE A 165 -1.80 12.40 5.01
C ILE A 165 -0.43 12.24 4.36
N PHE A 166 0.37 13.29 4.26
CA PHE A 166 1.72 13.21 3.69
C PHE A 166 2.59 12.19 4.42
N LEU A 167 2.64 12.28 5.73
CA LEU A 167 3.58 11.54 6.56
C LEU A 167 3.04 10.18 6.99
N ILE A 168 1.88 10.13 7.64
CA ILE A 168 1.36 8.91 8.27
C ILE A 168 0.67 8.00 7.24
N SER A 169 -0.14 8.60 6.36
CA SER A 169 -0.92 7.81 5.40
C SER A 169 -0.12 7.35 4.19
N ASN A 170 1.11 7.84 4.00
CA ASN A 170 1.94 7.48 2.84
C ASN A 170 3.42 7.30 3.20
N ILE A 171 4.19 8.39 3.31
CA ILE A 171 5.67 8.35 3.41
C ILE A 171 6.15 7.42 4.52
N GLY A 172 5.47 7.41 5.67
CA GLY A 172 5.81 6.56 6.81
C GLY A 172 5.69 5.06 6.56
N GLY A 173 4.98 4.62 5.52
CA GLY A 173 4.77 3.20 5.23
C GLY A 173 5.94 2.48 4.58
N CYS A 174 7.05 3.15 4.27
CA CYS A 174 8.06 2.63 3.35
C CYS A 174 9.09 1.64 3.94
N LEU A 175 9.16 1.42 5.27
CA LEU A 175 10.27 0.64 5.86
C LEU A 175 10.01 -0.86 5.95
N THR A 176 8.80 -1.34 5.76
CA THR A 176 8.51 -2.77 5.79
C THR A 176 7.42 -3.15 4.77
N PRO A 177 7.38 -4.40 4.33
CA PRO A 177 6.31 -4.90 3.44
C PRO A 177 4.90 -4.78 4.01
N ILE A 178 4.75 -4.76 5.33
CA ILE A 178 3.45 -4.58 5.99
C ILE A 178 3.07 -3.10 6.16
N GLY A 179 3.99 -2.18 5.90
CA GLY A 179 3.79 -0.75 6.03
C GLY A 179 2.88 -0.19 4.94
N ASP A 180 3.16 -0.54 3.70
CA ASP A 180 2.33 -0.12 2.57
C ASP A 180 2.21 -1.24 1.52
N PRO A 181 1.03 -1.46 0.93
CA PRO A 181 0.77 -2.56 0.00
C PRO A 181 1.76 -2.73 -1.17
N PRO A 182 2.32 -1.68 -1.78
CA PRO A 182 3.36 -1.81 -2.81
C PRO A 182 4.54 -2.67 -2.38
N LEU A 183 5.05 -2.44 -1.17
CA LEU A 183 6.22 -3.16 -0.66
C LEU A 183 5.90 -4.63 -0.37
N LEU A 184 4.66 -4.91 0.03
CA LEU A 184 4.17 -6.28 0.14
C LEU A 184 4.22 -6.99 -1.21
N MET A 185 3.78 -6.31 -2.28
CA MET A 185 3.87 -6.88 -3.63
C MET A 185 5.32 -7.15 -4.05
N GLY A 186 6.25 -6.28 -3.68
CA GLY A 186 7.68 -6.52 -3.88
C GLY A 186 8.17 -7.75 -3.13
N PHE A 187 7.76 -7.89 -1.86
CA PHE A 187 8.08 -9.06 -1.04
C PHE A 187 7.54 -10.36 -1.66
N MET A 188 6.29 -10.37 -2.10
CA MET A 188 5.68 -11.51 -2.80
C MET A 188 6.38 -11.84 -4.13
N ARG A 189 7.10 -10.90 -4.70
CA ARG A 189 7.92 -11.07 -5.92
C ARG A 189 9.39 -11.38 -5.64
N GLY A 190 9.75 -11.69 -4.39
CA GLY A 190 11.08 -12.14 -3.99
C GLY A 190 11.99 -11.08 -3.39
N VAL A 191 11.53 -9.85 -3.21
CA VAL A 191 12.30 -8.84 -2.47
C VAL A 191 12.31 -9.21 -0.98
N PRO A 192 13.48 -9.32 -0.31
CA PRO A 192 13.55 -9.71 1.09
C PRO A 192 12.79 -8.74 2.02
N PHE A 193 12.16 -9.27 3.09
CA PHE A 193 11.36 -8.49 4.02
C PHE A 193 12.09 -7.24 4.55
N PHE A 194 13.34 -7.38 4.98
CA PHE A 194 14.12 -6.29 5.54
C PHE A 194 14.84 -5.42 4.49
N TRP A 195 14.70 -5.74 3.20
CA TRP A 195 15.29 -4.93 2.14
C TRP A 195 14.78 -3.49 2.17
N SER A 196 13.51 -3.27 2.45
CA SER A 196 12.90 -1.93 2.51
C SER A 196 13.51 -1.02 3.58
N LEU A 197 14.29 -1.55 4.54
CA LEU A 197 15.07 -0.72 5.46
C LEU A 197 16.15 0.12 4.74
N HIS A 198 16.54 -0.25 3.51
CA HIS A 198 17.43 0.59 2.68
C HIS A 198 16.77 1.95 2.34
N LEU A 199 15.45 2.05 2.40
CA LEU A 199 14.72 3.29 2.17
C LEU A 199 14.77 4.26 3.38
N PHE A 200 15.37 3.83 4.51
CA PHE A 200 15.45 4.66 5.72
C PHE A 200 16.13 6.03 5.50
N PRO A 201 17.24 6.16 4.75
CA PRO A 201 17.83 7.47 4.48
C PRO A 201 16.89 8.42 3.75
N VAL A 202 16.17 7.93 2.74
CA VAL A 202 15.19 8.72 1.97
C VAL A 202 14.00 9.10 2.86
N LEU A 203 13.49 8.17 3.66
CA LEU A 203 12.44 8.45 4.65
C LEU A 203 12.87 9.53 5.63
N LEU A 204 14.04 9.38 6.24
CA LEU A 204 14.55 10.34 7.23
C LEU A 204 14.69 11.73 6.64
N PHE A 205 15.21 11.83 5.41
CA PHE A 205 15.35 13.07 4.68
C PHE A 205 13.98 13.77 4.50
N ASN A 206 12.98 13.05 4.01
CA ASN A 206 11.62 13.55 3.82
C ASN A 206 10.98 13.96 5.15
N VAL A 207 11.04 13.12 6.16
CA VAL A 207 10.45 13.37 7.50
C VAL A 207 11.04 14.61 8.13
N VAL A 208 12.36 14.79 8.10
CA VAL A 208 13.04 15.96 8.67
C VAL A 208 12.59 17.25 7.98
N ILE A 209 12.56 17.27 6.65
CA ILE A 209 12.16 18.45 5.90
C ILE A 209 10.68 18.76 6.14
N LEU A 210 9.80 17.78 5.97
CA LEU A 210 8.36 17.99 6.09
C LEU A 210 7.94 18.37 7.51
N LEU A 211 8.49 17.73 8.55
CA LEU A 211 8.20 18.12 9.94
C LEU A 211 8.76 19.49 10.28
N THR A 212 9.89 19.89 9.70
CA THR A 212 10.43 21.23 9.87
C THR A 212 9.49 22.28 9.25
N ILE A 213 9.05 22.07 8.00
CA ILE A 213 8.08 22.94 7.33
C ILE A 213 6.77 22.99 8.14
N PHE A 214 6.26 21.82 8.54
CA PHE A 214 5.06 21.69 9.36
C PHE A 214 5.17 22.50 10.66
N TYR A 215 6.28 22.38 11.39
CA TYR A 215 6.48 23.09 12.65
C TYR A 215 6.33 24.62 12.50
N PHE A 216 6.92 25.19 11.46
CA PHE A 216 6.82 26.64 11.23
C PHE A 216 5.40 27.06 10.79
N LEU A 217 4.74 26.28 9.95
CA LEU A 217 3.35 26.52 9.55
C LEU A 217 2.41 26.42 10.74
N ASP A 218 2.53 25.35 11.53
CA ASP A 218 1.66 25.12 12.69
C ASP A 218 1.92 26.16 13.78
N ARG A 219 3.18 26.55 14.00
CA ARG A 219 3.52 27.65 14.95
C ARG A 219 2.90 28.98 14.52
N ARG A 220 2.86 29.28 13.22
CA ARG A 220 2.20 30.49 12.73
C ARG A 220 0.70 30.44 12.93
N ALA A 221 0.06 29.30 12.62
CA ALA A 221 -1.36 29.08 12.84
C ALA A 221 -1.73 29.15 14.32
N TYR A 222 -0.96 28.48 15.18
CA TYR A 222 -1.12 28.48 16.64
C TYR A 222 -1.07 29.89 17.23
N ARG A 223 -0.07 30.69 16.83
CA ARG A 223 0.04 32.11 17.30
C ARG A 223 -1.18 32.94 16.93
N LYS A 224 -1.75 32.72 15.73
CA LYS A 224 -2.97 33.41 15.29
C LYS A 224 -4.18 32.97 16.11
N ASP A 225 -4.30 31.67 16.41
CA ASP A 225 -5.39 31.14 17.23
C ASP A 225 -5.35 31.73 18.67
N ILE A 226 -4.17 31.80 19.28
CA ILE A 226 -3.97 32.45 20.60
C ILE A 226 -4.27 33.96 20.55
N ALA A 227 -3.85 34.65 19.50
CA ALA A 227 -4.12 36.08 19.32
C ALA A 227 -5.62 36.39 19.15
N GLU A 228 -6.40 35.44 18.62
CA GLU A 228 -7.87 35.52 18.53
C GLU A 228 -8.57 35.15 19.89
N GLY A 229 -7.80 34.92 20.97
CA GLY A 229 -8.33 34.59 22.28
C GLY A 229 -8.70 33.14 22.51
N LEU A 230 -8.41 32.25 21.56
CA LEU A 230 -8.62 30.80 21.71
C LEU A 230 -7.62 30.26 22.73
N LYS A 231 -8.10 29.46 23.68
CA LYS A 231 -7.26 28.82 24.70
C LYS A 231 -7.45 27.32 24.67
N PRO A 232 -6.37 26.53 24.94
CA PRO A 232 -6.52 25.11 25.17
C PRO A 232 -7.49 24.84 26.28
N ASP A 233 -8.47 23.98 26.09
CA ASP A 233 -9.34 23.52 27.16
C ASP A 233 -8.57 22.50 28.01
N ILE A 234 -7.90 22.97 29.05
CA ILE A 234 -7.19 22.14 30.02
C ILE A 234 -8.14 21.92 31.23
N SER A 235 -9.34 21.43 30.96
CA SER A 235 -10.34 21.22 32.02
C SER A 235 -9.97 20.08 32.97
N LYS A 236 -8.99 19.26 32.64
CA LYS A 236 -8.44 18.20 33.51
C LYS A 236 -6.92 18.16 33.41
N PRO A 237 -6.19 18.93 34.19
CA PRO A 237 -4.74 18.81 34.26
C PRO A 237 -4.38 17.40 34.81
N GLY A 238 -3.69 16.59 34.03
CA GLY A 238 -3.12 15.33 34.50
C GLY A 238 -3.69 14.06 33.89
N THR A 239 -4.49 14.11 32.83
CA THR A 239 -4.85 12.88 32.11
C THR A 239 -3.67 12.40 31.27
N GLU A 240 -3.02 11.38 31.79
CA GLU A 240 -1.92 10.70 31.06
C GLU A 240 -2.43 10.13 29.73
N VAL A 241 -1.54 10.08 28.75
CA VAL A 241 -1.83 9.41 27.48
C VAL A 241 -1.83 7.90 27.74
N HIS A 242 -2.95 7.25 27.51
CA HIS A 242 -3.10 5.81 27.65
C HIS A 242 -3.31 5.15 26.28
N ILE A 243 -2.58 4.08 26.05
CA ILE A 243 -2.83 3.20 24.89
C ILE A 243 -3.68 2.04 25.39
N LEU A 244 -4.92 1.98 24.91
CA LEU A 244 -5.83 0.87 25.22
C LEU A 244 -5.63 -0.23 24.16
N GLY A 245 -5.74 -1.49 24.60
CA GLY A 245 -5.56 -2.63 23.70
C GLY A 245 -4.10 -2.98 23.39
N LEU A 246 -3.15 -2.57 24.24
CA LEU A 246 -1.70 -2.78 24.01
C LEU A 246 -1.31 -4.26 23.81
N HIS A 247 -2.08 -5.22 24.37
CA HIS A 247 -1.87 -6.65 24.16
C HIS A 247 -1.99 -7.06 22.69
N ASN A 248 -2.67 -6.27 21.85
CA ASN A 248 -2.76 -6.50 20.41
C ASN A 248 -1.41 -6.35 19.68
N LEU A 249 -0.40 -5.76 20.30
CA LEU A 249 0.96 -5.77 19.76
C LEU A 249 1.53 -7.19 19.65
N ILE A 250 1.08 -8.13 20.49
CA ILE A 250 1.46 -9.54 20.39
C ILE A 250 0.88 -10.15 19.09
N PHE A 251 -0.37 -9.85 18.77
CA PHE A 251 -1.01 -10.34 17.55
C PHE A 251 -0.43 -9.65 16.31
N LEU A 252 -0.03 -8.39 16.41
CA LEU A 252 0.72 -7.71 15.37
C LEU A 252 2.08 -8.42 15.13
N ALA A 253 2.81 -8.73 16.19
CA ALA A 253 4.07 -9.47 16.08
C ALA A 253 3.88 -10.87 15.46
N MET A 254 2.75 -11.56 15.76
CA MET A 254 2.38 -12.81 15.11
C MET A 254 2.17 -12.64 13.59
N ILE A 255 1.50 -11.57 13.16
CA ILE A 255 1.29 -11.26 11.73
C ILE A 255 2.65 -11.00 11.05
N VAL A 256 3.50 -10.17 11.66
CA VAL A 256 4.87 -9.91 11.14
C VAL A 256 5.66 -11.20 10.99
N ALA A 257 5.62 -12.06 12.02
CA ALA A 257 6.30 -13.35 11.99
C ALA A 257 5.74 -14.27 10.89
N ALA A 258 4.41 -14.28 10.68
CA ALA A 258 3.79 -15.06 9.62
C ALA A 258 4.27 -14.65 8.23
N VAL A 259 4.33 -13.34 7.97
CA VAL A 259 4.84 -12.79 6.70
C VAL A 259 6.33 -13.12 6.50
N ILE A 260 7.17 -12.97 7.54
CA ILE A 260 8.58 -13.35 7.44
C ILE A 260 8.74 -14.86 7.17
N LEU A 261 7.93 -15.69 7.84
CA LEU A 261 7.94 -17.13 7.63
C LEU A 261 7.55 -17.50 6.20
N SER A 262 6.52 -16.91 5.63
CA SER A 262 6.09 -17.21 4.26
C SER A 262 7.16 -16.92 3.21
N GLY A 263 8.04 -15.93 3.46
CA GLY A 263 9.18 -15.65 2.59
C GLY A 263 10.43 -16.51 2.84
N THR A 264 10.55 -17.12 4.03
CA THR A 264 11.74 -17.91 4.38
C THR A 264 11.54 -19.43 4.25
N LEU A 265 10.32 -19.92 4.51
CA LEU A 265 9.98 -21.34 4.43
C LEU A 265 10.19 -21.96 3.04
N PRO A 266 9.92 -21.27 1.91
CA PRO A 266 10.18 -21.81 0.57
C PRO A 266 11.63 -22.25 0.34
N GLY A 267 12.61 -21.60 0.99
CA GLY A 267 14.03 -21.96 0.92
C GLY A 267 14.44 -23.18 1.77
N MET A 268 13.55 -23.71 2.59
CA MET A 268 13.86 -24.85 3.46
C MET A 268 13.53 -26.19 2.77
N ALA A 269 14.43 -27.15 2.83
CA ALA A 269 14.25 -28.48 2.22
C ALA A 269 12.97 -29.21 2.67
N ALA A 270 12.45 -28.93 3.87
CA ALA A 270 11.19 -29.51 4.36
C ALA A 270 9.95 -29.07 3.56
N PHE A 271 10.02 -27.88 2.93
CA PHE A 271 8.94 -27.29 2.13
C PHE A 271 9.18 -27.42 0.61
N GLN A 272 10.23 -28.11 0.21
CA GLN A 272 10.55 -28.40 -1.19
C GLN A 272 10.29 -29.87 -1.50
N ASP A 273 9.91 -30.16 -2.74
CA ASP A 273 9.85 -31.51 -3.27
C ASP A 273 11.25 -32.01 -3.71
N ALA A 274 11.30 -33.18 -4.33
CA ALA A 274 12.55 -33.75 -4.82
C ALA A 274 13.17 -32.97 -5.99
N GLU A 275 12.39 -32.11 -6.62
CA GLU A 275 12.76 -31.30 -7.80
C GLU A 275 13.07 -29.85 -7.41
N GLY A 276 12.96 -29.50 -6.10
CA GLY A 276 13.24 -28.16 -5.56
C GLY A 276 12.03 -27.20 -5.58
N ALA A 277 10.91 -27.63 -6.15
CA ALA A 277 9.70 -26.82 -6.16
C ALA A 277 9.02 -26.75 -4.79
N VAL A 278 8.38 -25.60 -4.48
CA VAL A 278 7.71 -25.41 -3.19
C VAL A 278 6.47 -26.30 -3.10
N ARG A 279 6.40 -27.13 -2.06
CA ARG A 279 5.26 -28.03 -1.82
C ARG A 279 3.99 -27.26 -1.49
N GLY A 280 2.87 -27.79 -1.98
CA GLY A 280 1.55 -27.21 -1.76
C GLY A 280 0.42 -28.14 -2.16
N ILE A 281 -0.79 -27.58 -2.17
CA ILE A 281 -2.00 -28.23 -2.63
C ILE A 281 -2.21 -27.82 -4.08
N HIS A 282 -2.04 -28.75 -5.01
CA HIS A 282 -2.34 -28.54 -6.42
C HIS A 282 -3.85 -28.31 -6.61
N LEU A 283 -4.22 -27.24 -7.28
CA LEU A 283 -5.62 -26.85 -7.47
C LEU A 283 -6.08 -27.12 -8.91
N PHE A 284 -5.44 -26.49 -9.88
CA PHE A 284 -5.77 -26.65 -11.32
C PHE A 284 -4.62 -26.13 -12.19
N GLY A 285 -4.32 -26.80 -13.32
CA GLY A 285 -3.23 -26.41 -14.22
C GLY A 285 -1.88 -26.40 -13.51
N GLU A 286 -1.18 -25.27 -13.52
CA GLU A 286 0.07 -25.07 -12.77
C GLU A 286 -0.17 -24.42 -11.37
N VAL A 287 -1.42 -24.07 -11.03
CA VAL A 287 -1.74 -23.32 -9.80
C VAL A 287 -1.68 -24.22 -8.59
N THR A 288 -0.81 -23.86 -7.64
CA THR A 288 -0.57 -24.58 -6.41
C THR A 288 -0.63 -23.64 -5.20
N LEU A 289 -1.55 -23.87 -4.27
CA LEU A 289 -1.56 -23.19 -2.98
C LEU A 289 -0.43 -23.75 -2.11
N THR A 290 0.65 -23.02 -1.96
CA THR A 290 1.86 -23.46 -1.25
C THR A 290 1.62 -23.59 0.26
N TYR A 291 2.27 -24.55 0.91
CA TYR A 291 2.18 -24.69 2.38
C TYR A 291 2.66 -23.46 3.14
N PRO A 292 3.73 -22.76 2.74
CA PRO A 292 4.11 -21.47 3.36
C PRO A 292 2.99 -20.44 3.32
N ALA A 293 2.32 -20.25 2.19
CA ALA A 293 1.18 -19.34 2.06
C ALA A 293 0.00 -19.76 2.94
N LEU A 294 -0.31 -21.08 3.02
CA LEU A 294 -1.35 -21.58 3.89
C LEU A 294 -1.05 -21.35 5.38
N ILE A 295 0.21 -21.55 5.80
CA ILE A 295 0.67 -21.27 7.17
C ILE A 295 0.51 -19.79 7.49
N GLU A 296 0.91 -18.91 6.60
CA GLU A 296 0.75 -17.46 6.73
C GLU A 296 -0.73 -17.11 6.96
N VAL A 297 -1.61 -17.55 6.07
CA VAL A 297 -3.06 -17.30 6.14
C VAL A 297 -3.63 -17.78 7.48
N VAL A 298 -3.29 -18.99 7.92
CA VAL A 298 -3.79 -19.55 9.18
C VAL A 298 -3.31 -18.73 10.39
N ILE A 299 -2.03 -18.37 10.46
CA ILE A 299 -1.50 -17.59 11.58
C ILE A 299 -2.16 -16.21 11.64
N ILE A 300 -2.34 -15.54 10.49
CA ILE A 300 -2.97 -14.22 10.43
C ILE A 300 -4.43 -14.28 10.86
N LEU A 301 -5.20 -15.27 10.38
CA LEU A 301 -6.60 -15.46 10.79
C LEU A 301 -6.73 -15.77 12.28
N VAL A 302 -5.83 -16.58 12.83
CA VAL A 302 -5.78 -16.88 14.28
C VAL A 302 -5.46 -15.60 15.07
N ALA A 303 -4.47 -14.81 14.63
CA ALA A 303 -4.12 -13.55 15.27
C ALA A 303 -5.31 -12.55 15.25
N ALA A 304 -5.98 -12.40 14.11
CA ALA A 304 -7.18 -11.58 13.98
C ALA A 304 -8.32 -12.04 14.91
N PHE A 305 -8.61 -13.36 14.92
CA PHE A 305 -9.64 -13.94 15.78
C PHE A 305 -9.34 -13.72 17.27
N LEU A 306 -8.11 -13.99 17.70
CA LEU A 306 -7.69 -13.80 19.09
C LEU A 306 -7.74 -12.34 19.49
N SER A 307 -7.29 -11.43 18.62
CA SER A 307 -7.40 -9.99 18.81
C SER A 307 -8.84 -9.55 19.07
N PHE A 308 -9.78 -10.02 18.24
CA PHE A 308 -11.21 -9.73 18.41
C PHE A 308 -11.79 -10.30 19.70
N LYS A 309 -11.40 -11.53 20.07
CA LYS A 309 -11.92 -12.22 21.25
C LYS A 309 -11.40 -11.63 22.56
N THR A 310 -10.15 -11.20 22.58
CA THR A 310 -9.49 -10.69 23.81
C THR A 310 -9.68 -9.20 24.04
N THR A 311 -10.06 -8.45 22.99
CA THR A 311 -10.27 -6.99 23.11
C THR A 311 -11.74 -6.66 23.37
N SER A 312 -12.00 -5.76 24.31
CA SER A 312 -13.37 -5.33 24.64
C SER A 312 -14.03 -4.61 23.46
N VAL A 313 -15.34 -4.77 23.34
CA VAL A 313 -16.16 -4.07 22.31
C VAL A 313 -16.08 -2.55 22.50
N GLU A 314 -15.87 -2.09 23.72
CA GLU A 314 -15.75 -0.66 24.03
C GLU A 314 -14.56 0.00 23.33
N ILE A 315 -13.40 -0.68 23.25
CA ILE A 315 -12.21 -0.16 22.55
C ILE A 315 -12.52 0.01 21.06
N ARG A 316 -13.14 -1.00 20.43
CA ARG A 316 -13.57 -0.94 19.02
C ARG A 316 -14.56 0.18 18.76
N ARG A 317 -15.53 0.37 19.70
CA ARG A 317 -16.51 1.45 19.63
C ARG A 317 -15.84 2.82 19.73
N LYS A 318 -14.88 2.99 20.62
CA LYS A 318 -14.08 4.22 20.75
C LYS A 318 -13.25 4.51 19.49
N ASN A 319 -12.75 3.46 18.84
CA ASN A 319 -12.02 3.57 17.57
C ASN A 319 -12.97 3.67 16.35
N HIS A 320 -14.29 3.65 16.55
CA HIS A 320 -15.31 3.65 15.48
C HIS A 320 -15.02 2.58 14.43
N PHE A 321 -14.62 1.39 14.88
CA PHE A 321 -14.31 0.28 13.98
C PHE A 321 -15.55 -0.15 13.20
N THR A 322 -15.42 -0.21 11.87
CA THR A 322 -16.45 -0.74 10.95
C THR A 322 -15.79 -1.62 9.90
N TRP A 323 -16.51 -2.59 9.38
CA TRP A 323 -16.01 -3.48 8.34
C TRP A 323 -15.96 -2.86 6.94
N GLY A 324 -16.60 -1.68 6.74
CA GLY A 324 -16.75 -1.05 5.42
C GLY A 324 -15.43 -0.88 4.68
N ALA A 325 -14.41 -0.33 5.36
CA ALA A 325 -13.12 -0.04 4.72
C ALA A 325 -12.41 -1.31 4.19
N ILE A 326 -12.38 -2.39 4.97
CA ILE A 326 -11.72 -3.62 4.51
C ILE A 326 -12.56 -4.35 3.43
N GLN A 327 -13.88 -4.27 3.50
CA GLN A 327 -14.77 -4.80 2.46
C GLN A 327 -14.58 -4.07 1.13
N GLU A 328 -14.50 -2.74 1.16
CA GLU A 328 -14.23 -1.92 -0.01
C GLU A 328 -12.89 -2.31 -0.66
N VAL A 329 -11.83 -2.37 0.14
CA VAL A 329 -10.50 -2.81 -0.31
C VAL A 329 -10.55 -4.21 -0.91
N ALA A 330 -11.21 -5.18 -0.26
CA ALA A 330 -11.31 -6.54 -0.77
C ALA A 330 -11.98 -6.59 -2.14
N VAL A 331 -13.08 -5.88 -2.31
CA VAL A 331 -13.83 -5.85 -3.57
C VAL A 331 -13.05 -5.14 -4.68
N LEU A 332 -12.37 -4.02 -4.37
CA LEU A 332 -11.57 -3.28 -5.35
C LEU A 332 -10.38 -4.11 -5.86
N PHE A 333 -9.62 -4.68 -4.95
CA PHE A 333 -8.37 -5.33 -5.32
C PHE A 333 -8.55 -6.63 -6.10
N VAL A 334 -9.64 -7.38 -5.92
CA VAL A 334 -9.90 -8.55 -6.78
C VAL A 334 -10.07 -8.13 -8.24
N GLY A 335 -10.78 -7.04 -8.50
CA GLY A 335 -10.93 -6.51 -9.87
C GLY A 335 -9.63 -5.95 -10.44
N ILE A 336 -8.87 -5.21 -9.62
CA ILE A 336 -7.57 -4.67 -10.02
C ILE A 336 -6.64 -5.81 -10.43
N PHE A 337 -6.45 -6.81 -9.59
CA PHE A 337 -5.54 -7.93 -9.85
C PHE A 337 -5.95 -8.75 -11.08
N ILE A 338 -7.24 -9.03 -11.26
CA ILE A 338 -7.72 -9.75 -12.45
C ILE A 338 -7.48 -8.92 -13.72
N THR A 339 -7.88 -7.65 -13.72
CA THR A 339 -7.80 -6.81 -14.94
C THR A 339 -6.38 -6.37 -15.28
N MET A 340 -5.46 -6.36 -14.31
CA MET A 340 -4.06 -5.98 -14.47
C MET A 340 -3.22 -7.04 -15.20
N GLN A 341 -3.62 -8.31 -15.21
CA GLN A 341 -2.83 -9.42 -15.76
C GLN A 341 -2.32 -9.17 -17.17
N PRO A 342 -3.13 -8.68 -18.14
CA PRO A 342 -2.63 -8.39 -19.48
C PRO A 342 -1.52 -7.35 -19.51
N ALA A 343 -1.64 -6.31 -18.68
CA ALA A 343 -0.63 -5.26 -18.60
C ALA A 343 0.71 -5.83 -18.11
N LEU A 344 0.67 -6.66 -17.07
CA LEU A 344 1.88 -7.31 -16.54
C LEU A 344 2.52 -8.24 -17.56
N MET A 345 1.73 -9.03 -18.30
CA MET A 345 2.23 -9.93 -19.36
C MET A 345 2.90 -9.15 -20.51
N ILE A 346 2.27 -8.06 -20.97
CA ILE A 346 2.82 -7.20 -22.02
C ILE A 346 4.10 -6.52 -21.55
N LEU A 347 4.14 -6.03 -20.31
CA LEU A 347 5.32 -5.35 -19.75
C LEU A 347 6.47 -6.33 -19.51
N LYS A 348 6.19 -7.55 -19.07
CA LYS A 348 7.21 -8.61 -18.95
C LYS A 348 7.88 -8.89 -20.29
N ALA A 349 7.10 -8.92 -21.38
CA ALA A 349 7.60 -9.20 -22.71
C ALA A 349 8.25 -7.98 -23.42
N ASN A 350 7.75 -6.77 -23.17
CA ASN A 350 8.08 -5.56 -23.93
C ASN A 350 8.53 -4.37 -23.05
N GLY A 351 8.70 -4.53 -21.75
CA GLY A 351 9.01 -3.44 -20.81
C GLY A 351 10.26 -2.66 -21.19
N ALA A 352 11.27 -3.33 -21.74
CA ALA A 352 12.50 -2.70 -22.22
C ALA A 352 12.25 -1.65 -23.33
N SER A 353 11.18 -1.79 -24.12
CA SER A 353 10.84 -0.85 -25.19
C SER A 353 10.32 0.50 -24.69
N LEU A 354 9.96 0.62 -23.41
CA LEU A 354 9.51 1.88 -22.81
C LEU A 354 10.64 2.89 -22.63
N GLY A 355 11.90 2.45 -22.70
CA GLY A 355 13.07 3.33 -22.58
C GLY A 355 13.32 3.88 -21.17
N LEU A 356 12.61 3.41 -20.16
CA LEU A 356 12.79 3.78 -18.75
C LEU A 356 13.93 2.92 -18.16
N ASN A 357 15.15 3.42 -18.14
CA ASN A 357 16.32 2.64 -17.74
C ASN A 357 17.18 3.30 -16.66
N LYS A 358 16.71 4.42 -16.11
CA LYS A 358 17.41 5.16 -15.06
C LYS A 358 16.56 5.26 -13.79
N PRO A 359 17.15 5.29 -12.58
CA PRO A 359 16.42 5.39 -11.33
C PRO A 359 15.49 6.59 -11.27
N PHE A 360 15.92 7.79 -11.67
CA PHE A 360 15.08 8.98 -11.62
C PHE A 360 13.89 8.91 -12.58
N GLU A 361 14.03 8.25 -13.74
CA GLU A 361 12.93 8.04 -14.69
C GLU A 361 11.87 7.12 -14.06
N MET A 362 12.31 6.02 -13.43
CA MET A 362 11.43 5.10 -12.70
C MET A 362 10.76 5.79 -11.52
N PHE A 363 11.47 6.63 -10.75
CA PHE A 363 10.92 7.39 -9.62
C PHE A 363 9.75 8.28 -10.05
N TRP A 364 9.97 9.11 -11.10
CA TRP A 364 8.94 10.03 -11.55
C TRP A 364 7.81 9.33 -12.31
N ALA A 365 8.11 8.36 -13.14
CA ALA A 365 7.08 7.62 -13.87
C ALA A 365 6.15 6.86 -12.90
N THR A 366 6.75 6.12 -11.95
CA THR A 366 6.00 5.43 -10.89
C THR A 366 5.21 6.42 -10.04
N GLY A 367 5.86 7.49 -9.58
CA GLY A 367 5.24 8.44 -8.68
C GLY A 367 4.13 9.27 -9.32
N CYS A 368 4.31 9.73 -10.56
CA CYS A 368 3.25 10.42 -11.29
C CYS A 368 2.01 9.53 -11.43
N LEU A 369 2.19 8.27 -11.77
CA LEU A 369 1.08 7.34 -11.91
C LEU A 369 0.43 7.04 -10.55
N SER A 370 1.22 6.80 -9.49
CA SER A 370 0.77 6.57 -8.13
C SER A 370 0.02 7.76 -7.52
N SER A 371 0.26 8.96 -8.01
CA SER A 371 -0.46 10.16 -7.56
C SER A 371 -1.96 10.13 -7.89
N PHE A 372 -2.36 9.38 -8.92
CA PHE A 372 -3.75 9.32 -9.41
C PHE A 372 -4.33 7.91 -9.40
N LEU A 373 -3.48 6.90 -9.35
CA LEU A 373 -3.87 5.50 -9.25
C LEU A 373 -3.37 4.95 -7.92
N ASP A 374 -3.96 3.85 -7.46
CA ASP A 374 -3.48 3.18 -6.25
C ASP A 374 -2.00 2.80 -6.35
N ASN A 375 -1.28 2.90 -5.23
CA ASN A 375 0.16 2.64 -5.13
C ASN A 375 0.53 1.23 -5.59
N THR A 376 -0.31 0.24 -5.30
CA THR A 376 -0.01 -1.19 -5.48
C THR A 376 0.07 -1.60 -6.94
N PRO A 377 -0.95 -1.37 -7.79
CA PRO A 377 -0.86 -1.70 -9.20
C PRO A 377 0.24 -0.91 -9.90
N THR A 378 0.45 0.34 -9.49
CA THR A 378 1.51 1.18 -10.03
C THR A 378 2.89 0.58 -9.75
N TYR A 379 3.14 0.17 -8.52
CA TYR A 379 4.39 -0.48 -8.14
C TYR A 379 4.66 -1.74 -8.97
N LEU A 380 3.65 -2.64 -9.11
CA LEU A 380 3.78 -3.87 -9.87
C LEU A 380 4.09 -3.62 -11.35
N VAL A 381 3.44 -2.64 -11.96
CA VAL A 381 3.71 -2.24 -13.35
C VAL A 381 5.17 -1.87 -13.54
N PHE A 382 5.72 -1.00 -12.68
CA PHE A 382 7.10 -0.54 -12.84
C PHE A 382 8.13 -1.56 -12.35
N LEU A 383 7.83 -2.38 -11.34
CA LEU A 383 8.69 -3.49 -10.95
C LEU A 383 8.80 -4.53 -12.08
N THR A 384 7.68 -4.87 -12.72
CA THR A 384 7.67 -5.77 -13.88
C THR A 384 8.46 -5.18 -15.06
N THR A 385 8.29 -3.89 -15.31
CA THR A 385 9.05 -3.18 -16.34
C THR A 385 10.54 -3.24 -16.06
N ALA A 386 10.96 -2.95 -14.82
CA ALA A 386 12.37 -2.97 -14.42
C ALA A 386 12.97 -4.39 -14.50
N GLY A 387 12.22 -5.42 -14.10
CA GLY A 387 12.64 -6.83 -14.23
C GLY A 387 12.84 -7.27 -15.68
N ALA A 388 12.04 -6.73 -16.60
CA ALA A 388 12.13 -7.04 -18.04
C ALA A 388 13.34 -6.36 -18.75
N LEU A 389 14.06 -5.45 -18.08
CA LEU A 389 15.22 -4.76 -18.67
C LEU A 389 16.47 -5.67 -18.83
N GLY A 390 16.47 -6.87 -18.24
CA GLY A 390 17.55 -7.85 -18.41
C GLY A 390 18.85 -7.48 -17.70
N PHE A 391 18.81 -6.73 -16.61
CA PHE A 391 19.98 -6.47 -15.77
C PHE A 391 20.50 -7.76 -15.12
N THR A 392 21.82 -7.88 -15.00
CA THR A 392 22.50 -9.03 -14.37
C THR A 392 22.90 -8.76 -12.93
N GLU A 393 23.01 -7.48 -12.54
CA GLU A 393 23.38 -7.05 -11.19
C GLU A 393 22.22 -6.34 -10.50
N GLY A 394 21.93 -6.71 -9.26
CA GLY A 394 20.86 -6.11 -8.47
C GLY A 394 20.12 -7.10 -7.59
N MET A 395 18.89 -6.78 -7.24
CA MET A 395 17.98 -7.63 -6.47
C MET A 395 17.33 -8.67 -7.40
N PRO A 396 17.56 -9.98 -7.18
CA PRO A 396 16.87 -11.02 -7.93
C PRO A 396 15.41 -11.08 -7.48
N THR A 397 14.51 -11.05 -8.43
CA THR A 397 13.07 -11.21 -8.23
C THR A 397 12.52 -12.25 -9.20
N ILE A 398 11.29 -12.74 -8.98
CA ILE A 398 10.63 -13.64 -9.92
C ILE A 398 10.29 -12.96 -11.27
N LEU A 399 10.39 -11.62 -11.33
CA LEU A 399 10.16 -10.81 -12.52
C LEU A 399 11.46 -10.50 -13.28
N GLY A 400 12.61 -10.89 -12.74
CA GLY A 400 13.95 -10.59 -13.25
C GLY A 400 14.81 -9.87 -12.22
N THR A 401 16.06 -9.58 -12.57
CA THR A 401 16.99 -8.86 -11.70
C THR A 401 16.76 -7.35 -11.84
N VAL A 402 16.54 -6.67 -10.72
CA VAL A 402 16.29 -5.22 -10.67
C VAL A 402 17.44 -4.53 -9.94
N PRO A 403 18.11 -3.55 -10.55
CA PRO A 403 19.15 -2.76 -9.87
C PRO A 403 18.61 -2.12 -8.59
N VAL A 404 19.42 -2.14 -7.51
CA VAL A 404 19.00 -1.65 -6.18
C VAL A 404 18.47 -0.23 -6.25
N ALA A 405 19.19 0.68 -6.91
CA ALA A 405 18.75 2.07 -7.05
C ALA A 405 17.42 2.23 -7.83
N MET A 406 17.13 1.36 -8.80
CA MET A 406 15.83 1.35 -9.48
C MET A 406 14.73 0.85 -8.55
N LEU A 407 14.98 -0.21 -7.78
CA LEU A 407 14.01 -0.75 -6.85
C LEU A 407 13.69 0.27 -5.74
N GLU A 408 14.70 1.00 -5.24
CA GLU A 408 14.52 2.12 -4.31
C GLU A 408 13.67 3.24 -4.94
N ALA A 409 13.99 3.62 -6.17
CA ALA A 409 13.27 4.66 -6.91
C ALA A 409 11.79 4.31 -7.14
N ILE A 410 11.51 3.07 -7.58
CA ILE A 410 10.15 2.56 -7.77
C ILE A 410 9.40 2.53 -6.44
N SER A 411 10.05 2.04 -5.38
CA SER A 411 9.46 1.93 -4.04
C SER A 411 9.11 3.31 -3.46
N CYS A 412 10.05 4.25 -3.51
CA CYS A 412 9.81 5.62 -3.07
C CYS A 412 8.77 6.34 -3.95
N GLY A 413 8.85 6.18 -5.27
CA GLY A 413 7.88 6.76 -6.19
C GLY A 413 6.46 6.28 -5.90
N ALA A 414 6.27 4.98 -5.75
CA ALA A 414 4.96 4.40 -5.47
C ALA A 414 4.40 4.85 -4.12
N VAL A 415 5.19 4.74 -3.04
CA VAL A 415 4.73 5.01 -1.68
C VAL A 415 4.59 6.51 -1.41
N PHE A 416 5.60 7.32 -1.77
CA PHE A 416 5.64 8.72 -1.39
C PHE A 416 4.68 9.58 -2.22
N MET A 417 4.63 9.36 -3.53
CA MET A 417 3.81 10.20 -4.40
C MET A 417 2.33 9.83 -4.39
N GLY A 418 1.93 8.71 -3.78
CA GLY A 418 0.55 8.45 -3.40
C GLY A 418 -0.03 9.52 -2.49
N ALA A 419 0.82 10.25 -1.76
CA ALA A 419 0.44 11.41 -0.96
C ALA A 419 -0.01 12.64 -1.79
N ASN A 420 0.25 12.69 -3.09
CA ASN A 420 0.00 13.88 -3.90
C ASN A 420 -1.48 14.20 -4.10
N THR A 421 -2.37 13.21 -4.00
CA THR A 421 -3.82 13.39 -4.14
C THR A 421 -4.59 12.60 -3.09
N TYR A 422 -5.89 12.88 -2.96
CA TYR A 422 -6.75 12.09 -2.07
C TYR A 422 -7.01 10.67 -2.57
N ILE A 423 -6.85 10.42 -3.86
CA ILE A 423 -7.14 9.13 -4.51
C ILE A 423 -5.89 8.27 -4.72
N GLY A 424 -4.69 8.82 -4.52
CA GLY A 424 -3.44 8.07 -4.72
C GLY A 424 -3.23 6.93 -3.72
N ASN A 425 -3.85 7.00 -2.53
CA ASN A 425 -3.81 5.91 -1.55
C ASN A 425 -5.10 5.91 -0.71
N ALA A 426 -5.64 4.74 -0.40
CA ALA A 426 -6.90 4.57 0.33
C ALA A 426 -7.00 5.37 1.66
N PRO A 427 -5.98 5.38 2.55
CA PRO A 427 -6.05 6.15 3.80
C PRO A 427 -6.18 7.67 3.60
N ASN A 428 -5.80 8.22 2.46
CA ASN A 428 -5.89 9.67 2.19
C ASN A 428 -7.34 10.15 2.22
N PHE A 429 -8.19 9.46 1.46
CA PHE A 429 -9.62 9.78 1.39
C PHE A 429 -10.33 9.53 2.73
N MET A 430 -9.98 8.46 3.41
CA MET A 430 -10.49 8.13 4.76
C MET A 430 -10.17 9.25 5.76
N VAL A 431 -8.93 9.73 5.81
CA VAL A 431 -8.52 10.83 6.71
C VAL A 431 -9.25 12.13 6.36
N LYS A 432 -9.42 12.41 5.06
CA LYS A 432 -10.21 13.55 4.60
C LYS A 432 -11.65 13.46 5.11
N SER A 433 -12.34 12.33 4.90
CA SER A 433 -13.73 12.12 5.31
C SER A 433 -13.89 12.29 6.82
N ILE A 434 -13.07 11.60 7.61
CA ILE A 434 -13.08 11.72 9.08
C ILE A 434 -12.84 13.17 9.52
N SER A 435 -11.96 13.90 8.84
CA SER A 435 -11.67 15.30 9.18
C SER A 435 -12.87 16.21 8.90
N ASP A 436 -13.51 16.06 7.75
CA ASP A 436 -14.71 16.82 7.35
C ASP A 436 -15.88 16.53 8.30
N GLU A 437 -16.13 15.27 8.67
CA GLU A 437 -17.14 14.85 9.67
C GLU A 437 -16.91 15.49 11.05
N ASN A 438 -15.65 15.74 11.41
CA ASN A 438 -15.26 16.39 12.67
C ASN A 438 -15.09 17.92 12.56
N GLY A 439 -15.67 18.53 11.51
CA GLY A 439 -15.72 19.99 11.33
C GLY A 439 -14.39 20.63 10.93
N ILE A 440 -13.45 19.85 10.39
CA ILE A 440 -12.22 20.35 9.78
C ILE A 440 -12.45 20.46 8.28
N ARG A 441 -12.64 21.65 7.78
CA ARG A 441 -12.79 21.87 6.33
C ARG A 441 -11.49 21.52 5.62
N MET A 442 -11.45 20.34 5.02
CA MET A 442 -10.32 19.92 4.21
C MET A 442 -10.30 20.67 2.87
N PRO A 443 -9.12 20.89 2.27
CA PRO A 443 -9.01 21.46 0.93
C PRO A 443 -9.82 20.63 -0.08
N SER A 444 -10.38 21.28 -1.11
CA SER A 444 -10.91 20.58 -2.28
C SER A 444 -9.81 19.76 -2.95
N PHE A 445 -10.16 18.87 -3.89
CA PHE A 445 -9.19 18.06 -4.62
C PHE A 445 -8.05 18.92 -5.22
N PHE A 446 -8.37 19.96 -5.95
CA PHE A 446 -7.37 20.87 -6.53
C PHE A 446 -6.66 21.72 -5.47
N GLY A 447 -7.36 22.07 -4.39
CA GLY A 447 -6.75 22.76 -3.25
C GLY A 447 -5.71 21.88 -2.56
N TYR A 448 -5.98 20.59 -2.40
CA TYR A 448 -5.04 19.63 -1.84
C TYR A 448 -3.84 19.40 -2.78
N LEU A 449 -4.09 19.27 -4.08
CA LEU A 449 -3.04 19.17 -5.10
C LEU A 449 -2.10 20.38 -5.05
N LEU A 450 -2.63 21.58 -4.78
CA LEU A 450 -1.80 22.77 -4.59
C LEU A 450 -0.89 22.65 -3.35
N TRP A 451 -1.36 22.04 -2.25
CA TRP A 451 -0.52 21.72 -1.10
C TRP A 451 0.60 20.75 -1.47
N SER A 452 0.29 19.70 -2.21
CA SER A 452 1.26 18.72 -2.67
C SER A 452 2.31 19.33 -3.59
N VAL A 453 1.89 20.13 -4.57
CA VAL A 453 2.81 20.85 -5.47
C VAL A 453 3.70 21.84 -4.71
N THR A 454 3.18 22.45 -3.65
CA THR A 454 3.94 23.45 -2.87
C THR A 454 4.94 22.79 -1.91
N PHE A 455 4.61 21.65 -1.31
CA PHE A 455 5.41 21.09 -0.23
C PHE A 455 6.03 19.73 -0.57
N LEU A 456 5.32 18.83 -1.29
CA LEU A 456 5.86 17.52 -1.62
C LEU A 456 6.74 17.54 -2.87
N ILE A 457 6.28 18.13 -3.96
CA ILE A 457 7.04 18.12 -5.22
C ILE A 457 8.45 18.72 -5.06
N PRO A 458 8.68 19.83 -4.33
CA PRO A 458 10.03 20.31 -4.07
C PRO A 458 10.90 19.32 -3.28
N VAL A 459 10.31 18.58 -2.33
CA VAL A 459 11.04 17.56 -1.59
C VAL A 459 11.37 16.37 -2.49
N PHE A 460 10.46 15.92 -3.34
CA PHE A 460 10.70 14.85 -4.30
C PHE A 460 11.72 15.23 -5.39
N LEU A 461 11.80 16.50 -5.77
CA LEU A 461 12.89 16.98 -6.61
C LEU A 461 14.25 16.87 -5.89
N LEU A 462 14.29 17.15 -4.58
CA LEU A 462 15.50 16.96 -3.79
C LEU A 462 15.82 15.45 -3.63
N ASP A 463 14.83 14.59 -3.43
CA ASP A 463 15.04 13.13 -3.42
C ASP A 463 15.67 12.65 -4.72
N MET A 464 15.15 13.09 -5.87
CA MET A 464 15.73 12.78 -7.17
C MET A 464 17.20 13.18 -7.25
N LEU A 465 17.51 14.42 -6.84
CA LEU A 465 18.88 14.98 -6.94
C LEU A 465 19.87 14.28 -6.01
N VAL A 466 19.42 13.82 -4.84
CA VAL A 466 20.28 13.26 -3.78
C VAL A 466 20.43 11.75 -3.91
N PHE A 467 19.36 11.04 -4.30
CA PHE A 467 19.30 9.57 -4.21
C PHE A 467 19.16 8.86 -5.56
N PHE A 468 18.63 9.53 -6.61
CA PHE A 468 18.23 8.84 -7.85
C PHE A 468 18.90 9.39 -9.14
N LEU A 469 19.72 10.43 -9.05
CA LEU A 469 20.62 10.85 -10.12
C LEU A 469 21.96 10.15 -9.97
#